data_84a802715e3f088fd7d578382a39be0d
#
_entry.id   84a802715e3f088fd7d578382a39be0d
#
_cell.length_a   1.000
_cell.length_b   1.000
_cell.length_c   1.000
_cell.angle_alpha   90.00
_cell.angle_beta   90.00
_cell.angle_gamma   90.00
#
_symmetry.space_group_name_H-M   'P 1'
#
loop_
_entity.id
_entity.type
_entity.pdbx_description
1 polymer ?
#
loop_
_entity_poly.entity_id
_entity_poly.type
_entity_poly.pdbx_seq_one_letter_code
_entity_poly.pdbx_strand_id
1 'polypeptide(L)'
;MRIIGFIGLGTMGGPMALNLLNKGYEVVLYNRTRERADAIAQERPSATVAATPKDVAREADVVVTMLGDDASVESTYYGKNGLFEGVRAGTTLIDCSTVSPGLSRRLAADAEARLSDFLDAPVTGSKPAAESASLLFMVGGREEAIESAADLFSAMGRGYVHMGPSGAGSETKLAHNAIVGIHAAALAEGLAIATKAGVDPAKFFDVVASGGAASKYLELKRDKLLRRDYSNQFSMKFMLKDLRLASAFADELGVPTPILAGAKELFAIGESRGLGELDLSAIFQCYEEWADVSVGGGLQAGAAPANVSPSAPAAPAAAAASTADTRKADERRRAERVAMNIPLHISIYQWEQEGAFSGQQIDATLYDLSEGGLQVRSAFPLAADMFVVIHFPKEADLPPITGRIIRVVPDGGAFRYGCMLSGLPPFVRI
;
A
#
# COMPACT_ATOMS: atom_id res chain seq x y z
N MET A 1 37.04 17.83 -7.02
CA MET A 1 35.55 17.93 -6.93
C MET A 1 35.02 16.54 -7.17
N ARG A 2 34.08 16.04 -6.34
CA ARG A 2 33.53 14.68 -6.53
C ARG A 2 32.63 14.66 -7.75
N ILE A 3 32.78 13.66 -8.61
CA ILE A 3 31.88 13.40 -9.74
C ILE A 3 30.74 12.50 -9.25
N ILE A 4 29.52 12.92 -9.50
CA ILE A 4 28.32 12.22 -9.06
C ILE A 4 27.69 11.48 -10.26
N GLY A 5 27.54 10.17 -10.18
CA GLY A 5 26.69 9.42 -11.10
C GLY A 5 25.22 9.49 -10.66
N PHE A 6 24.30 9.71 -11.57
CA PHE A 6 22.87 9.67 -11.27
C PHE A 6 22.11 8.78 -12.26
N ILE A 7 21.48 7.74 -11.75
CA ILE A 7 20.76 6.75 -12.54
C ILE A 7 19.27 6.74 -12.19
N GLY A 8 18.44 6.94 -13.21
CA GLY A 8 16.99 6.96 -13.07
C GLY A 8 16.45 8.40 -12.95
N LEU A 9 16.08 8.97 -14.09
CA LEU A 9 15.61 10.36 -14.24
C LEU A 9 14.08 10.42 -14.41
N GLY A 10 13.37 9.66 -13.58
CA GLY A 10 11.91 9.67 -13.50
C GLY A 10 11.38 10.89 -12.74
N THR A 11 10.12 10.77 -12.27
CA THR A 11 9.38 11.81 -11.53
C THR A 11 10.15 12.36 -10.32
N MET A 12 10.91 11.52 -9.63
CA MET A 12 11.70 11.89 -8.47
C MET A 12 13.16 12.17 -8.84
N GLY A 13 13.80 11.26 -9.58
CA GLY A 13 15.23 11.33 -9.84
C GLY A 13 15.65 12.49 -10.74
N GLY A 14 14.80 12.90 -11.71
CA GLY A 14 15.09 14.07 -12.54
C GLY A 14 15.29 15.35 -11.70
N PRO A 15 14.32 15.76 -10.88
CA PRO A 15 14.49 16.89 -9.94
C PRO A 15 15.68 16.72 -8.99
N MET A 16 15.93 15.52 -8.46
CA MET A 16 17.07 15.26 -7.56
C MET A 16 18.42 15.51 -8.29
N ALA A 17 18.57 15.01 -9.51
CA ALA A 17 19.76 15.26 -10.34
C ALA A 17 19.95 16.75 -10.67
N LEU A 18 18.86 17.45 -10.99
CA LEU A 18 18.87 18.89 -11.20
C LEU A 18 19.31 19.67 -9.96
N ASN A 19 18.90 19.25 -8.77
CA ASN A 19 19.33 19.89 -7.53
C ASN A 19 20.86 19.75 -7.30
N LEU A 20 21.44 18.59 -7.61
CA LEU A 20 22.91 18.41 -7.58
C LEU A 20 23.61 19.35 -8.55
N LEU A 21 23.14 19.41 -9.80
CA LEU A 21 23.67 20.31 -10.82
C LEU A 21 23.56 21.79 -10.41
N ASN A 22 22.41 22.18 -9.83
CA ASN A 22 22.19 23.55 -9.31
C ASN A 22 23.11 23.90 -8.13
N LYS A 23 23.61 22.90 -7.39
CA LYS A 23 24.61 23.06 -6.32
C LYS A 23 26.06 23.05 -6.85
N GLY A 24 26.24 22.91 -8.16
CA GLY A 24 27.55 22.99 -8.83
C GLY A 24 28.31 21.66 -8.89
N TYR A 25 27.67 20.53 -8.64
CA TYR A 25 28.29 19.22 -8.87
C TYR A 25 28.40 18.91 -10.36
N GLU A 26 29.44 18.18 -10.74
CA GLU A 26 29.53 17.49 -12.03
C GLU A 26 28.74 16.18 -11.95
N VAL A 27 27.79 15.96 -12.88
CA VAL A 27 26.89 14.81 -12.81
C VAL A 27 26.94 14.00 -14.10
N VAL A 28 27.26 12.71 -13.97
CA VAL A 28 27.19 11.73 -15.05
C VAL A 28 25.80 11.06 -14.99
N LEU A 29 24.99 11.32 -15.99
CA LEU A 29 23.60 10.91 -16.05
C LEU A 29 23.43 9.60 -16.82
N TYR A 30 22.57 8.73 -16.34
CA TYR A 30 22.06 7.60 -17.11
C TYR A 30 20.56 7.40 -16.85
N ASN A 31 19.84 7.14 -17.93
CA ASN A 31 18.43 6.73 -17.86
C ASN A 31 18.13 5.74 -18.97
N ARG A 32 17.29 4.73 -18.72
CA ARG A 32 16.87 3.74 -19.73
C ARG A 32 16.27 4.42 -20.98
N THR A 33 15.45 5.46 -20.78
CA THR A 33 15.00 6.37 -21.83
C THR A 33 16.02 7.50 -21.94
N ARG A 34 16.96 7.38 -22.86
CA ARG A 34 18.14 8.25 -22.99
C ARG A 34 17.79 9.72 -23.16
N GLU A 35 16.70 10.00 -23.85
CA GLU A 35 16.23 11.35 -24.15
C GLU A 35 16.02 12.21 -22.89
N ARG A 36 15.70 11.58 -21.76
CA ARG A 36 15.59 12.29 -20.47
C ARG A 36 16.93 12.79 -19.93
N ALA A 37 17.99 12.03 -20.14
CA ALA A 37 19.34 12.43 -19.75
C ALA A 37 19.88 13.50 -20.73
N ASP A 38 19.68 13.30 -22.02
CA ASP A 38 20.09 14.24 -23.06
C ASP A 38 19.43 15.61 -22.89
N ALA A 39 18.15 15.66 -22.53
CA ALA A 39 17.43 16.90 -22.25
C ALA A 39 18.06 17.71 -21.09
N ILE A 40 18.44 17.03 -20.00
CA ILE A 40 19.13 17.69 -18.87
C ILE A 40 20.52 18.18 -19.29
N ALA A 41 21.29 17.35 -20.00
CA ALA A 41 22.65 17.69 -20.40
C ALA A 41 22.70 18.85 -21.41
N GLN A 42 21.69 19.02 -22.27
CA GLN A 42 21.56 20.16 -23.19
C GLN A 42 21.43 21.50 -22.46
N GLU A 43 20.79 21.50 -21.29
CA GLU A 43 20.56 22.72 -20.51
C GLU A 43 21.62 22.96 -19.41
N ARG A 44 22.44 21.95 -19.11
CA ARG A 44 23.39 21.95 -17.97
C ARG A 44 24.78 21.49 -18.42
N PRO A 45 25.73 22.43 -18.63
CA PRO A 45 27.09 22.08 -19.09
C PRO A 45 27.89 21.16 -18.14
N SER A 46 27.53 21.12 -16.84
CA SER A 46 28.13 20.23 -15.86
C SER A 46 27.52 18.82 -15.85
N ALA A 47 26.58 18.53 -16.74
CA ALA A 47 26.01 17.20 -16.94
C ALA A 47 26.59 16.51 -18.16
N THR A 48 26.97 15.26 -18.01
CA THR A 48 27.36 14.35 -19.12
C THR A 48 26.43 13.15 -19.15
N VAL A 49 26.33 12.46 -20.29
CA VAL A 49 25.42 11.31 -20.47
C VAL A 49 26.22 10.06 -20.77
N ALA A 50 26.18 9.11 -19.86
CA ALA A 50 26.79 7.79 -20.02
C ALA A 50 25.95 6.86 -20.90
N ALA A 51 26.58 5.90 -21.55
CA ALA A 51 25.90 4.89 -22.36
C ALA A 51 25.30 3.75 -21.54
N THR A 52 25.92 3.40 -20.41
CA THR A 52 25.53 2.29 -19.54
C THR A 52 25.69 2.63 -18.06
N PRO A 53 25.03 1.91 -17.12
CA PRO A 53 25.29 2.03 -15.70
C PRO A 53 26.76 1.77 -15.33
N LYS A 54 27.42 0.83 -16.02
CA LYS A 54 28.85 0.54 -15.87
C LYS A 54 29.72 1.76 -16.14
N ASP A 55 29.38 2.52 -17.18
CA ASP A 55 30.17 3.70 -17.55
C ASP A 55 29.99 4.80 -16.48
N VAL A 56 28.76 4.97 -15.94
CA VAL A 56 28.52 5.85 -14.78
C VAL A 56 29.42 5.48 -13.61
N ALA A 57 29.48 4.19 -13.25
CA ALA A 57 30.28 3.72 -12.13
C ALA A 57 31.79 3.89 -12.33
N ARG A 58 32.27 3.88 -13.58
CA ARG A 58 33.68 4.11 -13.91
C ARG A 58 34.12 5.56 -13.73
N GLU A 59 33.20 6.48 -13.98
CA GLU A 59 33.50 7.91 -13.96
C GLU A 59 33.20 8.54 -12.60
N ALA A 60 32.19 8.05 -11.89
CA ALA A 60 31.69 8.68 -10.66
C ALA A 60 32.41 8.20 -9.39
N ASP A 61 32.56 9.08 -8.41
CA ASP A 61 33.02 8.78 -7.06
C ASP A 61 31.86 8.35 -6.16
N VAL A 62 30.66 8.89 -6.42
CA VAL A 62 29.42 8.51 -5.75
C VAL A 62 28.37 8.26 -6.82
N VAL A 63 27.62 7.16 -6.72
CA VAL A 63 26.51 6.86 -7.64
C VAL A 63 25.19 6.85 -6.88
N VAL A 64 24.25 7.67 -7.32
CA VAL A 64 22.88 7.74 -6.80
C VAL A 64 21.95 7.02 -7.76
N THR A 65 21.14 6.10 -7.26
CA THR A 65 20.08 5.43 -8.03
C THR A 65 18.70 5.82 -7.51
N MET A 66 17.73 6.04 -8.42
CA MET A 66 16.33 6.33 -8.11
C MET A 66 15.42 5.63 -9.12
N LEU A 67 15.06 4.38 -8.81
CA LEU A 67 14.42 3.44 -9.72
C LEU A 67 13.04 3.01 -9.20
N GLY A 68 12.30 2.26 -10.02
CA GLY A 68 10.89 1.99 -9.75
C GLY A 68 10.63 0.82 -8.79
N ASP A 69 11.46 -0.23 -8.85
CA ASP A 69 11.22 -1.51 -8.20
C ASP A 69 12.50 -2.35 -8.07
N ASP A 70 12.41 -3.47 -7.33
CA ASP A 70 13.52 -4.41 -7.11
C ASP A 70 14.12 -4.89 -8.45
N ALA A 71 13.30 -5.25 -9.42
CA ALA A 71 13.76 -5.75 -10.71
C ALA A 71 14.57 -4.71 -11.48
N SER A 72 14.17 -3.45 -11.44
CA SER A 72 14.89 -2.33 -12.06
C SER A 72 16.22 -2.08 -11.36
N VAL A 73 16.27 -2.17 -10.03
CA VAL A 73 17.50 -2.04 -9.24
C VAL A 73 18.42 -3.22 -9.54
N GLU A 74 17.93 -4.45 -9.45
CA GLU A 74 18.72 -5.65 -9.78
C GLU A 74 19.31 -5.59 -11.19
N SER A 75 18.51 -5.24 -12.19
CA SER A 75 18.99 -5.09 -13.57
C SER A 75 20.05 -4.00 -13.70
N THR A 76 19.94 -2.91 -12.96
CA THR A 76 20.90 -1.79 -12.98
C THR A 76 22.22 -2.16 -12.32
N TYR A 77 22.18 -2.91 -11.22
CA TYR A 77 23.39 -3.30 -10.48
C TYR A 77 24.07 -4.54 -11.05
N TYR A 78 23.30 -5.61 -11.35
CA TYR A 78 23.83 -6.93 -11.73
C TYR A 78 23.71 -7.25 -13.22
N GLY A 79 22.90 -6.49 -13.97
CA GLY A 79 22.67 -6.75 -15.39
C GLY A 79 23.92 -6.56 -16.24
N LYS A 80 23.85 -6.97 -17.51
CA LYS A 80 24.93 -6.74 -18.47
C LYS A 80 25.22 -5.22 -18.57
N ASN A 81 26.50 -4.85 -18.40
CA ASN A 81 26.94 -3.46 -18.25
C ASN A 81 26.30 -2.75 -17.04
N GLY A 82 26.00 -3.50 -15.99
CA GLY A 82 25.49 -2.98 -14.72
C GLY A 82 26.58 -2.30 -13.88
N LEU A 83 26.15 -1.64 -12.80
CA LEU A 83 27.02 -0.88 -11.92
C LEU A 83 28.20 -1.70 -11.40
N PHE A 84 27.96 -2.94 -10.94
CA PHE A 84 28.98 -3.78 -10.35
C PHE A 84 30.07 -4.25 -11.32
N GLU A 85 29.86 -4.11 -12.63
CA GLU A 85 30.92 -4.31 -13.60
C GLU A 85 31.88 -3.12 -13.76
N GLY A 86 31.47 -1.93 -13.28
CA GLY A 86 32.22 -0.69 -13.42
C GLY A 86 32.70 -0.06 -12.12
N VAL A 87 32.09 -0.44 -10.98
CA VAL A 87 32.38 0.15 -9.68
C VAL A 87 33.84 -0.02 -9.29
N ARG A 88 34.43 1.06 -8.74
CA ARG A 88 35.83 1.10 -8.29
C ARG A 88 35.88 1.03 -6.77
N ALA A 89 37.00 0.53 -6.22
CA ALA A 89 37.23 0.60 -4.79
C ALA A 89 37.14 2.05 -4.29
N GLY A 90 36.45 2.24 -3.17
CA GLY A 90 36.18 3.56 -2.59
C GLY A 90 34.98 4.31 -3.17
N THR A 91 34.27 3.76 -4.17
CA THR A 91 33.02 4.34 -4.66
C THR A 91 31.92 4.19 -3.59
N THR A 92 31.10 5.22 -3.40
CA THR A 92 29.90 5.13 -2.57
C THR A 92 28.65 4.98 -3.47
N LEU A 93 27.87 3.94 -3.23
CA LEU A 93 26.61 3.67 -3.93
C LEU A 93 25.44 4.07 -3.01
N ILE A 94 24.52 4.91 -3.49
CA ILE A 94 23.36 5.41 -2.73
C ILE A 94 22.10 5.03 -3.49
N ASP A 95 21.32 4.07 -2.96
CA ASP A 95 20.03 3.73 -3.58
C ASP A 95 18.88 4.45 -2.86
N CYS A 96 18.22 5.35 -3.58
CA CYS A 96 17.07 6.11 -3.11
C CYS A 96 15.72 5.46 -3.49
N SER A 97 15.76 4.28 -4.11
CA SER A 97 14.58 3.54 -4.54
C SER A 97 13.82 2.96 -3.34
N THR A 98 12.52 2.69 -3.53
CA THR A 98 11.74 1.90 -2.55
C THR A 98 11.74 0.45 -3.00
N VAL A 99 12.53 -0.36 -2.32
CA VAL A 99 12.78 -1.77 -2.61
C VAL A 99 12.70 -2.63 -1.35
N SER A 100 12.78 -3.95 -1.53
CA SER A 100 12.82 -4.88 -0.39
C SER A 100 14.10 -4.70 0.44
N PRO A 101 14.01 -4.77 1.79
CA PRO A 101 15.19 -4.70 2.66
C PRO A 101 16.22 -5.81 2.37
N GLY A 102 15.75 -6.99 1.95
CA GLY A 102 16.59 -8.09 1.53
C GLY A 102 17.47 -7.73 0.33
N LEU A 103 16.94 -7.00 -0.67
CA LEU A 103 17.73 -6.51 -1.80
C LEU A 103 18.77 -5.50 -1.33
N SER A 104 18.39 -4.52 -0.50
CA SER A 104 19.34 -3.53 0.04
C SER A 104 20.51 -4.16 0.79
N ARG A 105 20.24 -5.15 1.65
CA ARG A 105 21.29 -5.90 2.36
C ARG A 105 22.20 -6.68 1.41
N ARG A 106 21.64 -7.31 0.37
CA ARG A 106 22.43 -8.01 -0.65
C ARG A 106 23.34 -7.06 -1.43
N LEU A 107 22.81 -5.90 -1.85
CA LEU A 107 23.59 -4.88 -2.54
C LEU A 107 24.72 -4.34 -1.67
N ALA A 108 24.47 -4.15 -0.37
CA ALA A 108 25.50 -3.73 0.59
C ALA A 108 26.64 -4.74 0.71
N ALA A 109 26.33 -6.02 0.87
CA ALA A 109 27.34 -7.09 0.95
C ALA A 109 28.16 -7.20 -0.35
N ASP A 110 27.49 -7.06 -1.50
CA ASP A 110 28.17 -7.12 -2.80
C ASP A 110 29.00 -5.87 -3.11
N ALA A 111 28.64 -4.71 -2.59
CA ALA A 111 29.46 -3.49 -2.65
C ALA A 111 30.70 -3.61 -1.75
N GLU A 112 30.54 -4.09 -0.53
CA GLU A 112 31.63 -4.34 0.41
C GLU A 112 32.67 -5.30 -0.16
N ALA A 113 32.23 -6.39 -0.81
CA ALA A 113 33.12 -7.32 -1.51
C ALA A 113 33.93 -6.66 -2.64
N ARG A 114 33.52 -5.47 -3.10
CA ARG A 114 34.22 -4.65 -4.10
C ARG A 114 34.96 -3.45 -3.49
N LEU A 115 35.11 -3.45 -2.17
CA LEU A 115 35.73 -2.37 -1.39
C LEU A 115 35.00 -1.01 -1.62
N SER A 116 33.68 -1.04 -1.72
CA SER A 116 32.81 0.10 -1.95
C SER A 116 31.77 0.18 -0.85
N ASP A 117 31.25 1.38 -0.57
CA ASP A 117 30.16 1.60 0.35
C ASP A 117 28.79 1.52 -0.33
N PHE A 118 27.80 1.06 0.41
CA PHE A 118 26.41 1.09 -0.02
C PHE A 118 25.53 1.72 1.07
N LEU A 119 24.68 2.66 0.67
CA LEU A 119 23.67 3.29 1.50
C LEU A 119 22.29 3.07 0.87
N ASP A 120 21.37 2.47 1.60
CA ASP A 120 19.96 2.48 1.26
C ASP A 120 19.33 3.76 1.83
N ALA A 121 18.93 4.67 0.97
CA ALA A 121 18.53 6.01 1.31
C ALA A 121 17.18 6.43 0.69
N PRO A 122 16.11 5.63 0.85
CA PRO A 122 14.80 6.01 0.36
C PRO A 122 14.31 7.32 0.98
N VAL A 123 13.39 8.00 0.26
CA VAL A 123 12.98 9.37 0.56
C VAL A 123 11.50 9.49 0.91
N THR A 124 11.16 10.55 1.65
CA THR A 124 9.78 11.01 1.80
C THR A 124 9.65 12.48 1.40
N GLY A 125 8.47 12.87 0.84
CA GLY A 125 8.16 14.23 0.38
C GLY A 125 7.48 14.32 -0.98
N SER A 126 7.49 13.26 -1.78
CA SER A 126 6.93 13.19 -3.13
C SER A 126 7.56 14.20 -4.11
N LYS A 127 6.99 14.32 -5.32
CA LYS A 127 7.53 15.17 -6.40
C LYS A 127 7.75 16.63 -5.98
N PRO A 128 6.83 17.33 -5.29
CA PRO A 128 7.06 18.72 -4.90
C PRO A 128 8.29 18.90 -4.01
N ALA A 129 8.55 17.97 -3.09
CA ALA A 129 9.73 18.03 -2.24
C ALA A 129 11.03 17.70 -2.98
N ALA A 130 10.96 16.84 -4.00
CA ALA A 130 12.10 16.60 -4.89
C ALA A 130 12.46 17.86 -5.70
N GLU A 131 11.47 18.58 -6.22
CA GLU A 131 11.65 19.82 -6.97
C GLU A 131 12.21 20.96 -6.11
N SER A 132 11.78 21.06 -4.85
CA SER A 132 12.21 22.13 -3.92
C SER A 132 13.41 21.75 -3.05
N ALA A 133 14.11 20.65 -3.33
CA ALA A 133 15.21 20.12 -2.51
C ALA A 133 14.84 20.03 -1.02
N SER A 134 13.65 19.55 -0.69
CA SER A 134 13.14 19.41 0.68
C SER A 134 12.81 17.97 1.09
N LEU A 135 13.32 16.99 0.34
CA LEU A 135 13.20 15.56 0.69
C LEU A 135 13.86 15.27 2.05
N LEU A 136 13.30 14.32 2.78
CA LEU A 136 13.95 13.70 3.93
C LEU A 136 14.39 12.30 3.56
N PHE A 137 15.67 12.00 3.75
CA PHE A 137 16.26 10.69 3.48
C PHE A 137 16.24 9.83 4.74
N MET A 138 15.82 8.58 4.61
CA MET A 138 15.92 7.55 5.64
C MET A 138 17.10 6.65 5.28
N VAL A 139 18.25 6.81 5.96
CA VAL A 139 19.52 6.24 5.50
C VAL A 139 19.94 5.07 6.36
N GLY A 140 20.11 3.90 5.75
CA GLY A 140 20.77 2.73 6.32
C GLY A 140 22.18 2.57 5.75
N GLY A 141 23.12 2.15 6.60
CA GLY A 141 24.51 1.91 6.20
C GLY A 141 25.52 2.32 7.26
N ARG A 142 26.82 2.28 6.90
CA ARG A 142 27.90 2.68 7.81
C ARG A 142 27.88 4.20 8.03
N GLU A 143 28.08 4.63 9.28
CA GLU A 143 28.01 6.02 9.70
C GLU A 143 29.03 6.90 8.95
N GLU A 144 30.26 6.42 8.79
CA GLU A 144 31.31 7.17 8.09
C GLU A 144 30.99 7.40 6.61
N ALA A 145 30.32 6.44 5.97
CA ALA A 145 29.88 6.58 4.58
C ALA A 145 28.71 7.57 4.48
N ILE A 146 27.81 7.57 5.47
CA ILE A 146 26.69 8.53 5.55
C ILE A 146 27.21 9.94 5.75
N GLU A 147 28.14 10.14 6.69
CA GLU A 147 28.77 11.45 6.95
C GLU A 147 29.50 11.97 5.70
N SER A 148 30.22 11.11 4.99
CA SER A 148 30.88 11.45 3.72
C SER A 148 29.91 11.87 2.62
N ALA A 149 28.64 11.45 2.65
CA ALA A 149 27.60 11.78 1.69
C ALA A 149 26.63 12.87 2.18
N ALA A 150 26.82 13.42 3.37
CA ALA A 150 25.87 14.34 4.01
C ALA A 150 25.57 15.60 3.20
N ASP A 151 26.56 16.13 2.47
CA ASP A 151 26.42 17.27 1.58
C ASP A 151 25.51 16.95 0.38
N LEU A 152 25.52 15.72 -0.12
CA LEU A 152 24.64 15.29 -1.21
C LEU A 152 23.19 15.19 -0.72
N PHE A 153 22.95 14.64 0.47
CA PHE A 153 21.61 14.64 1.07
C PHE A 153 21.08 16.06 1.27
N SER A 154 21.95 16.99 1.70
CA SER A 154 21.61 18.40 1.87
C SER A 154 21.42 19.14 0.53
N ALA A 155 22.05 18.69 -0.54
CA ALA A 155 21.84 19.23 -1.87
C ALA A 155 20.50 18.81 -2.50
N MET A 156 20.06 17.59 -2.23
CA MET A 156 18.83 17.01 -2.78
C MET A 156 17.61 17.13 -1.85
N GLY A 157 17.80 17.50 -0.57
CA GLY A 157 16.75 17.52 0.43
C GLY A 157 17.06 18.40 1.63
N ARG A 158 16.23 18.33 2.64
CA ARG A 158 16.42 19.05 3.93
C ARG A 158 17.34 18.31 4.91
N GLY A 159 17.87 17.15 4.50
CA GLY A 159 18.76 16.33 5.31
C GLY A 159 18.35 14.88 5.37
N TYR A 160 18.94 14.15 6.29
CA TYR A 160 18.75 12.71 6.47
C TYR A 160 18.55 12.33 7.94
N VAL A 161 18.04 11.11 8.15
CA VAL A 161 18.02 10.43 9.44
C VAL A 161 18.75 9.10 9.27
N HIS A 162 19.78 8.84 10.07
CA HIS A 162 20.44 7.54 10.12
C HIS A 162 19.55 6.55 10.86
N MET A 163 19.11 5.51 10.15
CA MET A 163 18.12 4.54 10.63
C MET A 163 18.78 3.29 11.22
N GLY A 164 20.07 3.07 10.99
CA GLY A 164 20.80 1.90 11.44
C GLY A 164 21.63 1.27 10.32
N PRO A 165 21.95 -0.04 10.42
CA PRO A 165 22.75 -0.74 9.41
C PRO A 165 22.05 -0.81 8.05
N SER A 166 22.76 -1.30 7.03
CA SER A 166 22.22 -1.48 5.68
C SER A 166 20.92 -2.27 5.67
N GLY A 167 19.91 -1.74 5.00
CA GLY A 167 18.52 -2.22 4.98
C GLY A 167 17.58 -1.45 5.90
N ALA A 168 18.09 -0.76 6.96
CA ALA A 168 17.23 -0.05 7.92
C ALA A 168 16.49 1.16 7.29
N GLY A 169 17.05 1.81 6.30
CA GLY A 169 16.37 2.84 5.52
C GLY A 169 15.17 2.28 4.76
N SER A 170 15.37 1.16 4.05
CA SER A 170 14.32 0.45 3.31
C SER A 170 13.24 -0.10 4.24
N GLU A 171 13.59 -0.70 5.38
CA GLU A 171 12.65 -1.15 6.42
C GLU A 171 11.77 0.00 6.91
N THR A 172 12.40 1.13 7.25
CA THR A 172 11.70 2.34 7.68
C THR A 172 10.77 2.86 6.60
N LYS A 173 11.22 2.87 5.35
CA LYS A 173 10.42 3.31 4.20
C LYS A 173 9.17 2.47 3.99
N LEU A 174 9.28 1.15 4.12
CA LEU A 174 8.12 0.25 3.97
C LEU A 174 7.11 0.48 5.08
N ALA A 175 7.54 0.59 6.33
CA ALA A 175 6.66 0.92 7.46
C ALA A 175 6.00 2.30 7.28
N HIS A 176 6.78 3.32 6.85
CA HIS A 176 6.26 4.65 6.53
C HIS A 176 5.20 4.62 5.42
N ASN A 177 5.46 3.90 4.32
CA ASN A 177 4.53 3.87 3.20
C ASN A 177 3.29 3.01 3.48
N ALA A 178 3.38 2.01 4.36
CA ALA A 178 2.20 1.34 4.91
C ALA A 178 1.25 2.34 5.59
N ILE A 179 1.78 3.23 6.43
CA ILE A 179 0.99 4.30 7.09
C ILE A 179 0.39 5.25 6.04
N VAL A 180 1.17 5.67 5.03
CA VAL A 180 0.67 6.57 3.97
C VAL A 180 -0.49 5.93 3.19
N GLY A 181 -0.38 4.66 2.81
CA GLY A 181 -1.45 3.93 2.12
C GLY A 181 -2.72 3.77 2.96
N ILE A 182 -2.55 3.47 4.25
CA ILE A 182 -3.66 3.40 5.21
C ILE A 182 -4.33 4.77 5.37
N HIS A 183 -3.56 5.86 5.50
CA HIS A 183 -4.11 7.23 5.55
C HIS A 183 -4.89 7.58 4.28
N ALA A 184 -4.41 7.15 3.11
CA ALA A 184 -5.12 7.39 1.85
C ALA A 184 -6.46 6.64 1.82
N ALA A 185 -6.48 5.38 2.22
CA ALA A 185 -7.69 4.57 2.29
C ALA A 185 -8.69 5.14 3.31
N ALA A 186 -8.23 5.44 4.52
CA ALA A 186 -9.06 5.99 5.59
C ALA A 186 -9.66 7.36 5.23
N LEU A 187 -8.87 8.24 4.62
CA LEU A 187 -9.36 9.56 4.18
C LEU A 187 -10.40 9.43 3.06
N ALA A 188 -10.19 8.53 2.09
CA ALA A 188 -11.12 8.30 1.01
C ALA A 188 -12.46 7.77 1.52
N GLU A 189 -12.44 6.82 2.44
CA GLU A 189 -13.63 6.26 3.08
C GLU A 189 -14.38 7.31 3.91
N GLY A 190 -13.69 8.04 4.78
CA GLY A 190 -14.28 9.11 5.59
C GLY A 190 -14.88 10.25 4.74
N LEU A 191 -14.20 10.64 3.66
CA LEU A 191 -14.71 11.64 2.71
C LEU A 191 -15.97 11.15 2.00
N ALA A 192 -16.02 9.87 1.60
CA ALA A 192 -17.21 9.29 0.99
C ALA A 192 -18.41 9.28 1.94
N ILE A 193 -18.20 8.89 3.21
CA ILE A 193 -19.23 8.91 4.26
C ILE A 193 -19.77 10.34 4.44
N ALA A 194 -18.88 11.31 4.63
CA ALA A 194 -19.26 12.70 4.84
C ALA A 194 -20.03 13.27 3.64
N THR A 195 -19.54 13.03 2.42
CA THR A 195 -20.17 13.49 1.19
C THR A 195 -21.56 12.86 0.99
N LYS A 196 -21.70 11.55 1.26
CA LYS A 196 -23.00 10.85 1.18
C LYS A 196 -24.01 11.38 2.20
N ALA A 197 -23.54 11.80 3.37
CA ALA A 197 -24.35 12.43 4.41
C ALA A 197 -24.73 13.90 4.09
N GLY A 198 -24.26 14.46 2.97
CA GLY A 198 -24.51 15.84 2.57
C GLY A 198 -23.61 16.88 3.25
N VAL A 199 -22.53 16.44 3.90
CA VAL A 199 -21.55 17.36 4.49
C VAL A 199 -20.69 17.97 3.37
N ASP A 200 -20.49 19.27 3.44
CA ASP A 200 -19.60 19.99 2.50
C ASP A 200 -18.16 19.44 2.63
N PRO A 201 -17.56 18.94 1.52
CA PRO A 201 -16.23 18.36 1.55
C PRO A 201 -15.13 19.30 2.06
N ALA A 202 -15.20 20.60 1.75
CA ALA A 202 -14.20 21.56 2.20
C ALA A 202 -14.25 21.73 3.73
N LYS A 203 -15.46 21.83 4.30
CA LYS A 203 -15.68 21.89 5.76
C LYS A 203 -15.27 20.59 6.44
N PHE A 204 -15.53 19.43 5.81
CA PHE A 204 -15.05 18.15 6.30
C PHE A 204 -13.52 18.14 6.41
N PHE A 205 -12.81 18.57 5.37
CA PHE A 205 -11.35 18.67 5.40
C PHE A 205 -10.83 19.61 6.49
N ASP A 206 -11.49 20.75 6.72
CA ASP A 206 -11.11 21.71 7.77
C ASP A 206 -11.21 21.08 9.17
N VAL A 207 -12.27 20.30 9.42
CA VAL A 207 -12.44 19.56 10.69
C VAL A 207 -11.37 18.46 10.84
N VAL A 208 -11.15 17.65 9.80
CA VAL A 208 -10.16 16.57 9.83
C VAL A 208 -8.75 17.14 10.05
N ALA A 209 -8.40 18.26 9.40
CA ALA A 209 -7.12 18.93 9.55
C ALA A 209 -6.90 19.51 10.96
N SER A 210 -7.96 19.85 11.67
CA SER A 210 -7.91 20.45 13.00
C SER A 210 -7.95 19.42 14.14
N GLY A 211 -8.23 18.15 13.84
CA GLY A 211 -8.46 17.09 14.81
C GLY A 211 -7.41 15.99 14.79
N GLY A 212 -7.66 14.94 15.58
CA GLY A 212 -6.79 13.76 15.69
C GLY A 212 -6.62 12.94 14.42
N ALA A 213 -7.43 13.20 13.39
CA ALA A 213 -7.31 12.56 12.08
C ALA A 213 -6.41 13.33 11.09
N ALA A 214 -5.79 14.44 11.53
CA ALA A 214 -4.85 15.22 10.72
C ALA A 214 -3.65 14.37 10.29
N SER A 215 -3.21 14.58 9.05
CA SER A 215 -2.01 13.93 8.53
C SER A 215 -1.37 14.78 7.44
N LYS A 216 -0.06 14.58 7.22
CA LYS A 216 0.64 15.25 6.11
C LYS A 216 0.08 14.80 4.75
N TYR A 217 -0.43 13.58 4.65
CA TYR A 217 -1.14 13.10 3.47
C TYR A 217 -2.36 13.97 3.15
N LEU A 218 -3.19 14.25 4.15
CA LEU A 218 -4.37 15.12 4.00
C LEU A 218 -3.97 16.52 3.52
N GLU A 219 -2.97 17.15 4.12
CA GLU A 219 -2.50 18.47 3.70
C GLU A 219 -2.08 18.51 2.22
N LEU A 220 -1.34 17.47 1.78
CA LEU A 220 -0.86 17.38 0.41
C LEU A 220 -1.97 17.07 -0.62
N LYS A 221 -3.05 16.41 -0.19
CA LYS A 221 -4.08 15.89 -1.12
C LYS A 221 -5.42 16.61 -1.05
N ARG A 222 -5.66 17.43 -0.03
CA ARG A 222 -6.90 18.19 0.14
C ARG A 222 -7.33 18.91 -1.14
N ASP A 223 -6.49 19.79 -1.66
CA ASP A 223 -6.81 20.61 -2.83
C ASP A 223 -6.94 19.79 -4.09
N LYS A 224 -6.15 18.72 -4.23
CA LYS A 224 -6.25 17.78 -5.35
C LYS A 224 -7.59 17.05 -5.34
N LEU A 225 -8.03 16.55 -4.20
CA LEU A 225 -9.32 15.88 -4.04
C LEU A 225 -10.47 16.84 -4.30
N LEU A 226 -10.44 18.03 -3.72
CA LEU A 226 -11.48 19.06 -3.93
C LEU A 226 -11.61 19.51 -5.40
N ARG A 227 -10.50 19.56 -6.14
CA ARG A 227 -10.47 19.93 -7.56
C ARG A 227 -10.59 18.74 -8.50
N ARG A 228 -10.64 17.51 -7.98
CA ARG A 228 -10.57 16.27 -8.77
C ARG A 228 -9.33 16.23 -9.68
N ASP A 229 -8.21 16.82 -9.23
CA ASP A 229 -6.92 16.75 -9.90
C ASP A 229 -6.14 15.53 -9.46
N TYR A 230 -6.15 14.49 -10.26
CA TYR A 230 -5.41 13.24 -10.02
C TYR A 230 -4.10 13.18 -10.82
N SER A 231 -3.54 14.32 -11.21
CA SER A 231 -2.22 14.40 -11.82
C SER A 231 -1.16 13.79 -10.91
N ASN A 232 -0.29 12.97 -11.48
CA ASN A 232 0.63 12.12 -10.73
C ASN A 232 1.73 12.90 -9.98
N GLN A 233 1.73 12.80 -8.67
CA GLN A 233 2.83 13.16 -7.78
C GLN A 233 3.47 11.92 -7.14
N PHE A 234 2.66 10.88 -6.89
CA PHE A 234 3.04 9.54 -6.50
C PHE A 234 1.95 8.58 -6.96
N SER A 235 2.26 7.75 -7.95
CA SER A 235 1.25 6.95 -8.64
C SER A 235 0.66 5.83 -7.77
N MET A 236 -0.59 5.50 -8.05
CA MET A 236 -1.30 4.42 -7.37
C MET A 236 -0.58 3.08 -7.53
N LYS A 237 -0.06 2.76 -8.71
CA LYS A 237 0.70 1.51 -8.95
C LYS A 237 1.96 1.40 -8.08
N PHE A 238 2.67 2.52 -7.87
CA PHE A 238 3.85 2.51 -7.00
C PHE A 238 3.45 2.43 -5.51
N MET A 239 2.35 3.05 -5.11
CA MET A 239 1.82 2.83 -3.76
C MET A 239 1.44 1.37 -3.56
N LEU A 240 0.72 0.74 -4.49
CA LEU A 240 0.37 -0.68 -4.39
C LEU A 240 1.61 -1.58 -4.32
N LYS A 241 2.64 -1.28 -5.13
CA LYS A 241 3.94 -1.98 -5.03
C LYS A 241 4.51 -1.86 -3.63
N ASP A 242 4.55 -0.66 -3.07
CA ASP A 242 5.11 -0.41 -1.73
C ASP A 242 4.30 -1.13 -0.64
N LEU A 243 2.96 -1.17 -0.74
CA LEU A 243 2.12 -1.92 0.19
C LEU A 243 2.33 -3.43 0.09
N ARG A 244 2.58 -3.95 -1.12
CA ARG A 244 2.95 -5.37 -1.33
C ARG A 244 4.28 -5.69 -0.67
N LEU A 245 5.31 -4.85 -0.85
CA LEU A 245 6.61 -5.01 -0.20
C LEU A 245 6.48 -4.92 1.33
N ALA A 246 5.71 -3.95 1.84
CA ALA A 246 5.47 -3.80 3.27
C ALA A 246 4.74 -5.00 3.87
N SER A 247 3.74 -5.55 3.15
CA SER A 247 3.03 -6.77 3.57
C SER A 247 3.97 -7.98 3.63
N ALA A 248 4.78 -8.20 2.58
CA ALA A 248 5.75 -9.30 2.55
C ALA A 248 6.80 -9.17 3.67
N PHE A 249 7.29 -7.97 3.91
CA PHE A 249 8.25 -7.71 4.99
C PHE A 249 7.63 -7.91 6.39
N ALA A 250 6.37 -7.50 6.58
CA ALA A 250 5.65 -7.77 7.82
C ALA A 250 5.45 -9.28 8.07
N ASP A 251 5.17 -10.06 7.01
CA ASP A 251 5.05 -11.51 7.08
C ASP A 251 6.39 -12.17 7.47
N GLU A 252 7.51 -11.70 6.92
CA GLU A 252 8.87 -12.14 7.31
C GLU A 252 9.15 -11.88 8.80
N LEU A 253 8.64 -10.78 9.35
CA LEU A 253 8.79 -10.41 10.75
C LEU A 253 7.76 -11.07 11.68
N GLY A 254 6.74 -11.76 11.14
CA GLY A 254 5.63 -12.31 11.90
C GLY A 254 4.71 -11.24 12.52
N VAL A 255 4.64 -10.04 11.92
CA VAL A 255 3.78 -8.93 12.38
C VAL A 255 2.43 -8.96 11.69
N PRO A 256 1.31 -9.19 12.40
CA PRO A 256 -0.04 -9.13 11.80
C PRO A 256 -0.38 -7.70 11.33
N THR A 257 -0.82 -7.57 10.07
CA THR A 257 -1.11 -6.26 9.45
C THR A 257 -2.50 -6.19 8.81
N PRO A 258 -3.61 -6.37 9.58
CA PRO A 258 -4.96 -6.42 9.02
C PRO A 258 -5.39 -5.11 8.34
N ILE A 259 -4.97 -3.96 8.83
CA ILE A 259 -5.30 -2.66 8.24
C ILE A 259 -4.54 -2.42 6.94
N LEU A 260 -3.26 -2.79 6.89
CA LEU A 260 -2.45 -2.76 5.67
C LEU A 260 -3.05 -3.69 4.59
N ALA A 261 -3.53 -4.86 4.98
CA ALA A 261 -4.19 -5.79 4.05
C ALA A 261 -5.40 -5.14 3.37
N GLY A 262 -6.29 -4.50 4.15
CA GLY A 262 -7.45 -3.78 3.60
C GLY A 262 -7.05 -2.64 2.66
N ALA A 263 -6.09 -1.82 3.05
CA ALA A 263 -5.57 -0.74 2.20
C ALA A 263 -4.95 -1.30 0.89
N LYS A 264 -4.14 -2.34 0.98
CA LYS A 264 -3.53 -3.00 -0.19
C LYS A 264 -4.57 -3.49 -1.19
N GLU A 265 -5.62 -4.17 -0.71
CA GLU A 265 -6.71 -4.65 -1.59
C GLU A 265 -7.46 -3.49 -2.25
N LEU A 266 -7.73 -2.41 -1.53
CA LEU A 266 -8.34 -1.21 -2.09
C LEU A 266 -7.49 -0.63 -3.24
N PHE A 267 -6.17 -0.51 -3.06
CA PHE A 267 -5.27 -0.05 -4.11
C PHE A 267 -5.20 -1.03 -5.28
N ALA A 268 -5.27 -2.35 -5.05
CA ALA A 268 -5.34 -3.36 -6.10
C ALA A 268 -6.63 -3.22 -6.94
N ILE A 269 -7.75 -2.94 -6.31
CA ILE A 269 -9.01 -2.63 -7.02
C ILE A 269 -8.84 -1.37 -7.87
N GLY A 270 -8.25 -0.30 -7.34
CA GLY A 270 -7.99 0.93 -8.10
C GLY A 270 -7.10 0.69 -9.32
N GLU A 271 -6.03 -0.10 -9.18
CA GLU A 271 -5.17 -0.48 -10.30
C GLU A 271 -5.93 -1.27 -11.36
N SER A 272 -6.74 -2.27 -10.97
CA SER A 272 -7.55 -3.08 -11.89
C SER A 272 -8.58 -2.27 -12.69
N ARG A 273 -8.96 -1.10 -12.19
CA ARG A 273 -9.85 -0.13 -12.84
C ARG A 273 -9.11 0.85 -13.75
N GLY A 274 -7.81 0.68 -13.97
CA GLY A 274 -7.00 1.53 -14.84
C GLY A 274 -6.51 2.83 -14.19
N LEU A 275 -6.64 2.98 -12.85
CA LEU A 275 -6.20 4.18 -12.14
C LEU A 275 -4.70 4.15 -11.77
N GLY A 276 -3.96 3.11 -12.16
CA GLY A 276 -2.58 2.87 -11.74
C GLY A 276 -1.60 4.00 -12.02
N GLU A 277 -1.75 4.72 -13.15
CA GLU A 277 -0.88 5.84 -13.54
C GLU A 277 -1.27 7.17 -12.89
N LEU A 278 -2.45 7.26 -12.30
CA LEU A 278 -2.91 8.44 -11.60
C LEU A 278 -2.25 8.55 -10.21
N ASP A 279 -2.37 9.73 -9.62
CA ASP A 279 -1.95 9.95 -8.22
C ASP A 279 -2.71 9.01 -7.27
N LEU A 280 -2.04 8.58 -6.19
CA LEU A 280 -2.64 7.65 -5.22
C LEU A 280 -3.96 8.16 -4.62
N SER A 281 -4.19 9.48 -4.63
CA SER A 281 -5.48 10.07 -4.20
C SER A 281 -6.66 9.72 -5.12
N ALA A 282 -6.38 9.22 -6.35
CA ALA A 282 -7.42 8.72 -7.26
C ALA A 282 -8.17 7.50 -6.71
N ILE A 283 -7.68 6.89 -5.63
CA ILE A 283 -8.40 5.82 -4.91
C ILE A 283 -9.81 6.27 -4.48
N PHE A 284 -10.03 7.56 -4.28
CA PHE A 284 -11.33 8.13 -3.97
C PHE A 284 -12.37 7.90 -5.10
N GLN A 285 -11.94 7.79 -6.37
CA GLN A 285 -12.84 7.51 -7.48
C GLN A 285 -13.55 6.15 -7.33
N CYS A 286 -12.94 5.17 -6.66
CA CYS A 286 -13.61 3.92 -6.34
C CYS A 286 -14.80 4.15 -5.39
N TYR A 287 -14.63 5.01 -4.38
CA TYR A 287 -15.70 5.35 -3.45
C TYR A 287 -16.77 6.24 -4.09
N GLU A 288 -16.38 7.14 -5.01
CA GLU A 288 -17.36 7.95 -5.78
C GLU A 288 -18.34 7.03 -6.52
N GLU A 289 -17.83 5.99 -7.16
CA GLU A 289 -18.66 5.01 -7.89
C GLU A 289 -19.48 4.12 -6.94
N TRP A 290 -18.86 3.56 -5.89
CA TRP A 290 -19.54 2.62 -4.98
C TRP A 290 -20.64 3.29 -4.13
N ALA A 291 -20.39 4.51 -3.71
CA ALA A 291 -21.31 5.26 -2.87
C ALA A 291 -22.22 6.20 -3.66
N ASP A 292 -22.04 6.31 -4.99
CA ASP A 292 -22.75 7.31 -5.81
C ASP A 292 -22.63 8.71 -5.19
N VAL A 293 -21.39 9.19 -5.05
CA VAL A 293 -21.05 10.50 -4.50
C VAL A 293 -20.05 11.19 -5.42
N SER A 294 -19.97 12.53 -5.37
CA SER A 294 -18.96 13.30 -6.10
C SER A 294 -18.55 14.52 -5.28
N VAL A 295 -17.23 14.72 -5.16
CA VAL A 295 -16.65 15.93 -4.60
C VAL A 295 -16.54 16.97 -5.73
N GLY A 296 -17.06 18.18 -5.52
CA GLY A 296 -17.01 19.27 -6.52
C GLY A 296 -18.14 19.29 -7.54
N GLY A 297 -19.07 18.37 -7.48
CA GLY A 297 -20.38 18.52 -8.13
C GLY A 297 -21.18 19.56 -7.34
N GLY A 298 -21.40 20.74 -7.92
CA GLY A 298 -22.36 21.69 -7.33
C GLY A 298 -23.63 20.92 -7.01
N LEU A 299 -24.16 21.11 -5.80
CA LEU A 299 -25.43 20.58 -5.33
C LEU A 299 -26.47 20.76 -6.47
N GLN A 300 -26.75 19.71 -7.24
CA GLN A 300 -28.01 19.64 -7.90
C GLN A 300 -29.04 19.57 -6.75
N ALA A 301 -29.61 20.72 -6.46
CA ALA A 301 -30.82 20.82 -5.65
C ALA A 301 -31.92 20.03 -6.37
N GLY A 302 -32.08 18.78 -6.00
CA GLY A 302 -33.05 17.89 -6.61
C GLY A 302 -33.38 16.74 -5.69
N ALA A 303 -34.51 16.90 -5.00
CA ALA A 303 -35.20 15.97 -4.13
C ALA A 303 -34.70 15.95 -2.66
N ALA A 304 -35.36 16.76 -1.86
CA ALA A 304 -35.50 16.52 -0.43
C ALA A 304 -35.95 15.05 -0.21
N PRO A 305 -35.37 14.33 0.74
CA PRO A 305 -35.89 13.02 1.09
C PRO A 305 -37.33 13.21 1.56
N ALA A 306 -38.26 12.53 0.92
CA ALA A 306 -39.66 12.49 1.35
C ALA A 306 -39.67 12.04 2.82
N ASN A 307 -40.34 12.83 3.65
CA ASN A 307 -40.63 12.52 5.04
C ASN A 307 -41.16 11.07 5.15
N VAL A 308 -40.32 10.17 5.59
CA VAL A 308 -40.76 8.84 6.01
C VAL A 308 -41.19 8.99 7.47
N SER A 309 -42.47 9.21 7.67
CA SER A 309 -43.08 9.01 8.99
C SER A 309 -42.86 7.55 9.43
N PRO A 310 -42.56 7.30 10.71
CA PRO A 310 -42.40 5.94 11.17
C PRO A 310 -43.76 5.21 11.15
N SER A 311 -43.94 4.31 10.17
CA SER A 311 -45.04 3.37 10.19
C SER A 311 -44.71 2.20 11.09
N ALA A 312 -45.64 1.87 11.99
CA ALA A 312 -45.58 0.73 12.91
C ALA A 312 -45.38 -0.60 12.16
N PRO A 313 -44.75 -1.61 12.78
CA PRO A 313 -44.46 -2.89 12.14
C PRO A 313 -45.75 -3.66 11.87
N ALA A 314 -46.01 -3.95 10.59
CA ALA A 314 -47.04 -4.89 10.18
C ALA A 314 -46.57 -6.34 10.38
N ALA A 315 -47.47 -7.15 10.92
CA ALA A 315 -47.24 -8.58 11.11
C ALA A 315 -47.06 -9.32 9.77
N PRO A 316 -46.28 -10.43 9.74
CA PRO A 316 -45.97 -11.13 8.50
C PRO A 316 -47.16 -11.91 7.96
N ALA A 317 -47.61 -11.56 6.76
CA ALA A 317 -48.55 -12.37 5.98
C ALA A 317 -47.81 -13.55 5.36
N ALA A 318 -48.38 -14.74 5.53
CA ALA A 318 -47.89 -15.99 4.93
C ALA A 318 -47.99 -15.87 3.40
N ALA A 319 -46.86 -16.02 2.72
CA ALA A 319 -46.82 -16.10 1.25
C ALA A 319 -46.64 -17.57 0.84
N ALA A 320 -47.56 -18.01 -0.02
CA ALA A 320 -47.62 -19.33 -0.61
C ALA A 320 -46.43 -19.63 -1.52
N ALA A 321 -45.97 -20.85 -1.50
CA ALA A 321 -44.89 -21.40 -2.31
C ALA A 321 -45.21 -21.32 -3.82
N SER A 322 -44.31 -20.69 -4.58
CA SER A 322 -44.20 -20.82 -6.02
C SER A 322 -43.00 -21.72 -6.34
N THR A 323 -43.29 -22.92 -6.82
CA THR A 323 -42.35 -23.92 -7.31
C THR A 323 -41.96 -23.60 -8.77
N ALA A 324 -40.96 -22.75 -8.96
CA ALA A 324 -40.25 -22.65 -10.24
C ALA A 324 -39.02 -21.74 -10.09
N ASP A 325 -37.93 -22.21 -9.54
CA ASP A 325 -36.56 -21.73 -9.87
C ASP A 325 -35.41 -22.53 -9.20
N THR A 326 -35.60 -23.84 -9.00
CA THR A 326 -34.57 -24.68 -8.38
C THR A 326 -33.49 -25.18 -9.37
N ARG A 327 -33.60 -24.89 -10.67
CA ARG A 327 -32.63 -25.40 -11.69
C ARG A 327 -31.51 -24.44 -12.06
N LYS A 328 -31.57 -23.13 -11.68
CA LYS A 328 -30.50 -22.13 -11.95
C LYS A 328 -29.54 -21.89 -10.79
N ALA A 329 -29.83 -22.40 -9.60
CA ALA A 329 -28.96 -22.22 -8.42
C ALA A 329 -27.84 -23.28 -8.32
N ASP A 330 -27.97 -24.42 -9.01
CA ASP A 330 -27.02 -25.55 -8.93
C ASP A 330 -25.80 -25.40 -9.87
N GLU A 331 -25.91 -24.61 -10.93
CA GLU A 331 -24.78 -24.38 -11.86
C GLU A 331 -23.71 -23.38 -11.36
N ARG A 332 -23.92 -22.71 -10.24
CA ARG A 332 -22.95 -21.77 -9.65
C ARG A 332 -22.06 -22.36 -8.55
N ARG A 333 -22.21 -23.64 -8.20
CA ARG A 333 -21.37 -24.31 -7.20
C ARG A 333 -20.22 -25.03 -7.89
N ARG A 334 -19.11 -24.32 -8.13
CA ARG A 334 -17.89 -24.85 -8.78
C ARG A 334 -16.84 -25.43 -7.82
N ALA A 335 -17.09 -25.55 -6.52
CA ALA A 335 -16.12 -26.11 -5.57
C ALA A 335 -16.76 -27.30 -4.83
N GLU A 336 -16.04 -28.42 -4.80
CA GLU A 336 -16.40 -29.61 -4.05
C GLU A 336 -16.37 -29.31 -2.55
N ARG A 337 -17.44 -29.67 -1.81
CA ARG A 337 -17.52 -29.45 -0.35
C ARG A 337 -17.22 -30.75 0.36
N VAL A 338 -16.26 -30.69 1.29
CA VAL A 338 -15.91 -31.83 2.14
C VAL A 338 -16.62 -31.68 3.48
N ALA A 339 -17.43 -32.67 3.85
CA ALA A 339 -18.12 -32.71 5.14
C ALA A 339 -17.11 -33.03 6.24
N MET A 340 -17.08 -32.21 7.27
CA MET A 340 -16.19 -32.30 8.41
C MET A 340 -16.99 -32.18 9.71
N ASN A 341 -16.44 -32.66 10.82
CA ASN A 341 -17.04 -32.52 12.14
C ASN A 341 -15.96 -32.16 13.16
N ILE A 342 -15.32 -31.01 12.95
CA ILE A 342 -14.17 -30.54 13.73
C ILE A 342 -14.64 -29.50 14.74
N PRO A 343 -14.39 -29.68 16.07
CA PRO A 343 -14.67 -28.65 17.04
C PRO A 343 -13.77 -27.43 16.81
N LEU A 344 -14.35 -26.24 16.94
CA LEU A 344 -13.63 -24.97 16.81
C LEU A 344 -14.25 -23.90 17.71
N HIS A 345 -13.55 -22.78 17.87
CA HIS A 345 -14.07 -21.63 18.60
C HIS A 345 -14.26 -20.45 17.66
N ILE A 346 -15.33 -19.71 17.86
CA ILE A 346 -15.61 -18.48 17.12
C ILE A 346 -15.50 -17.31 18.09
N SER A 347 -14.66 -16.33 17.78
CA SER A 347 -14.64 -15.04 18.48
C SER A 347 -15.55 -14.06 17.76
N ILE A 348 -16.46 -13.45 18.51
CA ILE A 348 -17.40 -12.46 18.02
C ILE A 348 -16.86 -11.09 18.42
N TYR A 349 -16.77 -10.18 17.45
CA TYR A 349 -16.40 -8.80 17.67
C TYR A 349 -17.65 -7.94 17.49
N GLN A 350 -18.26 -7.50 18.57
CA GLN A 350 -19.39 -6.59 18.58
C GLN A 350 -18.95 -5.21 19.12
N TRP A 351 -19.32 -4.14 18.38
CA TRP A 351 -19.18 -2.78 18.92
C TRP A 351 -20.27 -2.56 19.98
N GLU A 352 -19.85 -2.35 21.21
CA GLU A 352 -20.73 -1.76 22.23
C GLU A 352 -20.69 -0.23 22.13
N GLN A 353 -21.77 0.44 22.50
CA GLN A 353 -21.94 1.90 22.35
C GLN A 353 -20.89 2.75 23.10
N GLU A 354 -20.06 2.15 23.92
CA GLU A 354 -18.99 2.82 24.69
C GLU A 354 -17.57 2.51 24.20
N GLY A 355 -17.40 1.91 23.02
CA GLY A 355 -16.08 1.73 22.38
C GLY A 355 -15.21 0.59 22.92
N ALA A 356 -15.76 -0.33 23.72
CA ALA A 356 -15.06 -1.53 24.16
C ALA A 356 -15.33 -2.71 23.23
N PHE A 357 -14.27 -3.42 22.80
CA PHE A 357 -14.39 -4.71 22.12
C PHE A 357 -14.61 -5.81 23.15
N SER A 358 -15.80 -6.39 23.23
CA SER A 358 -16.01 -7.64 23.97
C SER A 358 -15.78 -8.81 23.00
N GLY A 359 -14.59 -9.44 23.09
CA GLY A 359 -14.32 -10.70 22.40
C GLY A 359 -15.02 -11.86 23.11
N GLN A 360 -16.28 -12.12 22.80
CA GLN A 360 -16.95 -13.32 23.31
C GLN A 360 -16.52 -14.52 22.47
N GLN A 361 -15.96 -15.54 23.10
CA GLN A 361 -15.64 -16.82 22.48
C GLN A 361 -16.80 -17.79 22.63
N ILE A 362 -17.24 -18.38 21.52
CA ILE A 362 -18.31 -19.38 21.51
C ILE A 362 -17.82 -20.70 20.91
N ASP A 363 -18.35 -21.79 21.42
CA ASP A 363 -18.10 -23.11 20.85
C ASP A 363 -18.92 -23.33 19.58
N ALA A 364 -18.27 -23.87 18.57
CA ALA A 364 -18.87 -24.21 17.30
C ALA A 364 -18.27 -25.50 16.72
N THR A 365 -18.89 -26.04 15.70
CA THR A 365 -18.40 -27.21 14.96
C THR A 365 -18.33 -26.87 13.48
N LEU A 366 -17.19 -27.12 12.85
CA LEU A 366 -17.04 -27.00 11.41
C LEU A 366 -17.85 -28.12 10.74
N TYR A 367 -18.80 -27.74 9.88
CA TYR A 367 -19.69 -28.67 9.21
C TYR A 367 -19.20 -28.99 7.79
N ASP A 368 -18.82 -28.00 7.02
CA ASP A 368 -18.17 -28.17 5.71
C ASP A 368 -17.21 -27.01 5.40
N LEU A 369 -16.27 -27.27 4.50
CA LEU A 369 -15.27 -26.32 4.01
C LEU A 369 -15.15 -26.37 2.49
N SER A 370 -14.98 -25.22 1.85
CA SER A 370 -14.70 -25.08 0.41
C SER A 370 -13.79 -23.87 0.16
N GLU A 371 -13.24 -23.72 -1.05
CA GLU A 371 -12.36 -22.59 -1.42
C GLU A 371 -12.96 -21.20 -1.18
N GLY A 372 -14.27 -21.05 -1.19
CA GLY A 372 -14.95 -19.74 -1.03
C GLY A 372 -15.66 -19.55 0.30
N GLY A 373 -15.66 -20.53 1.21
CA GLY A 373 -16.37 -20.40 2.46
C GLY A 373 -16.49 -21.70 3.26
N LEU A 374 -16.99 -21.57 4.48
CA LEU A 374 -17.24 -22.70 5.37
C LEU A 374 -18.63 -22.62 5.99
N GLN A 375 -19.11 -23.77 6.48
CA GLN A 375 -20.29 -23.83 7.32
C GLN A 375 -19.89 -24.26 8.73
N VAL A 376 -20.39 -23.52 9.73
CA VAL A 376 -20.24 -23.87 11.15
C VAL A 376 -21.60 -24.04 11.80
N ARG A 377 -21.65 -24.87 12.84
CA ARG A 377 -22.82 -25.08 13.65
C ARG A 377 -22.53 -24.65 15.09
N SER A 378 -23.39 -23.84 15.68
CA SER A 378 -23.28 -23.44 17.08
C SER A 378 -24.69 -23.31 17.71
N ALA A 379 -24.78 -23.53 18.99
CA ALA A 379 -26.00 -23.28 19.75
C ALA A 379 -26.23 -21.79 20.03
N PHE A 380 -25.18 -20.96 19.86
CA PHE A 380 -25.26 -19.52 20.12
C PHE A 380 -25.87 -18.79 18.91
N PRO A 381 -26.88 -17.91 19.11
CA PRO A 381 -27.50 -17.17 18.01
C PRO A 381 -26.59 -16.04 17.52
N LEU A 382 -26.15 -16.15 16.27
CA LEU A 382 -25.43 -15.10 15.54
C LEU A 382 -26.32 -14.52 14.43
N ALA A 383 -26.18 -13.26 14.11
CA ALA A 383 -26.92 -12.62 13.02
C ALA A 383 -26.16 -12.71 11.69
N ALA A 384 -26.88 -12.62 10.58
CA ALA A 384 -26.30 -12.40 9.27
C ALA A 384 -25.53 -11.05 9.29
N ASP A 385 -24.49 -10.97 8.44
CA ASP A 385 -23.60 -9.82 8.29
C ASP A 385 -22.62 -9.57 9.46
N MET A 386 -22.65 -10.39 10.52
CA MET A 386 -21.64 -10.32 11.57
C MET A 386 -20.26 -10.78 11.08
N PHE A 387 -19.22 -10.07 11.53
CA PHE A 387 -17.83 -10.49 11.35
C PHE A 387 -17.42 -11.37 12.52
N VAL A 388 -16.74 -12.47 12.20
CA VAL A 388 -16.28 -13.46 13.17
C VAL A 388 -14.84 -13.85 12.87
N VAL A 389 -14.10 -14.22 13.92
CA VAL A 389 -12.79 -14.88 13.79
C VAL A 389 -12.95 -16.33 14.20
N ILE A 390 -12.58 -17.23 13.32
CA ILE A 390 -12.71 -18.67 13.50
C ILE A 390 -11.34 -19.21 13.90
N HIS A 391 -11.27 -19.82 15.09
CA HIS A 391 -10.07 -20.41 15.65
C HIS A 391 -10.16 -21.93 15.53
N PHE A 392 -9.25 -22.52 14.78
CA PHE A 392 -9.11 -23.97 14.66
C PHE A 392 -8.41 -24.56 15.89
N PRO A 393 -8.61 -25.86 16.18
CA PRO A 393 -7.82 -26.54 17.20
C PRO A 393 -6.32 -26.45 16.92
N LYS A 394 -5.49 -26.42 17.95
CA LYS A 394 -4.03 -26.31 17.78
C LYS A 394 -3.42 -27.44 16.93
N GLU A 395 -4.04 -28.60 16.95
CA GLU A 395 -3.65 -29.80 16.20
C GLU A 395 -3.88 -29.65 14.67
N ALA A 396 -4.70 -28.68 14.27
CA ALA A 396 -4.99 -28.44 12.85
C ALA A 396 -3.90 -27.61 12.15
N ASP A 397 -2.99 -27.00 12.89
CA ASP A 397 -1.91 -26.12 12.38
C ASP A 397 -2.41 -25.07 11.38
N LEU A 398 -3.59 -24.54 11.61
CA LEU A 398 -4.24 -23.51 10.80
C LEU A 398 -4.32 -22.20 11.58
N PRO A 399 -3.93 -21.06 10.97
CA PRO A 399 -4.10 -19.75 11.60
C PRO A 399 -5.59 -19.42 11.75
N PRO A 400 -5.94 -18.52 12.69
CA PRO A 400 -7.29 -17.99 12.78
C PRO A 400 -7.71 -17.33 11.46
N ILE A 401 -8.94 -17.55 11.03
CA ILE A 401 -9.47 -17.04 9.76
C ILE A 401 -10.63 -16.08 10.04
N THR A 402 -10.62 -14.92 9.41
CA THR A 402 -11.73 -13.99 9.46
C THR A 402 -12.80 -14.35 8.44
N GLY A 403 -14.06 -14.24 8.82
CA GLY A 403 -15.19 -14.48 7.94
C GLY A 403 -16.37 -13.58 8.26
N ARG A 404 -17.29 -13.48 7.29
CA ARG A 404 -18.57 -12.79 7.42
C ARG A 404 -19.70 -13.81 7.33
N ILE A 405 -20.64 -13.78 8.25
CA ILE A 405 -21.83 -14.62 8.23
C ILE A 405 -22.75 -14.14 7.11
N ILE A 406 -22.93 -14.95 6.08
CA ILE A 406 -23.78 -14.62 4.93
C ILE A 406 -25.14 -15.35 4.95
N ARG A 407 -25.27 -16.36 5.80
CA ARG A 407 -26.49 -17.15 5.92
C ARG A 407 -26.62 -17.76 7.31
N VAL A 408 -27.84 -17.73 7.83
CA VAL A 408 -28.21 -18.37 9.11
C VAL A 408 -29.37 -19.30 8.84
N VAL A 409 -29.27 -20.56 9.27
CA VAL A 409 -30.33 -21.58 9.11
C VAL A 409 -30.53 -22.28 10.44
N PRO A 410 -31.75 -22.32 10.98
CA PRO A 410 -32.06 -23.11 12.17
C PRO A 410 -31.78 -24.62 11.92
N ASP A 411 -31.19 -25.31 12.91
CA ASP A 411 -30.79 -26.72 12.80
C ASP A 411 -30.94 -27.46 14.14
N GLY A 412 -32.12 -27.96 14.43
CA GLY A 412 -32.40 -28.86 15.56
C GLY A 412 -31.99 -28.30 16.97
N GLY A 413 -32.40 -27.08 17.32
CA GLY A 413 -32.04 -26.44 18.58
C GLY A 413 -30.68 -25.73 18.57
N ALA A 414 -30.00 -25.70 17.41
CA ALA A 414 -28.80 -24.93 17.12
C ALA A 414 -29.01 -24.14 15.82
N PHE A 415 -27.97 -23.47 15.36
CA PHE A 415 -27.96 -22.71 14.10
C PHE A 415 -26.80 -23.16 13.24
N ARG A 416 -27.01 -23.19 11.93
CA ARG A 416 -25.97 -23.41 10.93
C ARG A 416 -25.70 -22.11 10.21
N TYR A 417 -24.43 -21.71 10.19
CA TYR A 417 -23.95 -20.45 9.64
C TYR A 417 -23.14 -20.73 8.38
N GLY A 418 -23.51 -20.10 7.26
CA GLY A 418 -22.65 -20.01 6.10
C GLY A 418 -21.75 -18.79 6.25
N CYS A 419 -20.43 -19.00 6.28
CA CYS A 419 -19.44 -17.94 6.40
C CYS A 419 -18.67 -17.81 5.08
N MET A 420 -18.59 -16.60 4.56
CA MET A 420 -17.68 -16.25 3.48
C MET A 420 -16.34 -15.85 4.12
N LEU A 421 -15.25 -16.45 3.67
CA LEU A 421 -13.91 -16.25 4.24
C LEU A 421 -13.18 -15.11 3.54
N SER A 422 -12.48 -14.31 4.31
CA SER A 422 -11.56 -13.27 3.82
C SER A 422 -10.15 -13.84 3.80
N GLY A 423 -9.80 -14.57 2.72
CA GLY A 423 -8.46 -15.11 2.49
C GLY A 423 -8.21 -16.45 3.19
N LEU A 424 -8.31 -17.56 2.44
CA LEU A 424 -7.68 -18.84 2.81
C LEU A 424 -6.21 -18.79 2.40
N PRO A 425 -5.26 -19.21 3.27
CA PRO A 425 -3.88 -19.37 2.83
C PRO A 425 -3.81 -20.41 1.69
N PRO A 426 -2.91 -20.22 0.70
CA PRO A 426 -2.85 -21.04 -0.51
C PRO A 426 -2.48 -22.52 -0.31
N PHE A 427 -2.32 -22.97 0.93
CA PHE A 427 -1.84 -24.31 1.29
C PHE A 427 -2.93 -25.26 1.79
N VAL A 428 -4.18 -24.84 1.91
CA VAL A 428 -5.28 -25.76 2.22
C VAL A 428 -5.73 -26.42 0.91
N ARG A 429 -4.91 -27.30 0.35
CA ARG A 429 -5.40 -28.34 -0.57
C ARG A 429 -5.95 -29.47 0.29
N ILE A 430 -7.26 -29.58 0.32
CA ILE A 430 -7.96 -30.76 0.86
C ILE A 430 -7.84 -31.91 -0.14
#